data_a410c5d32a708fa377c04020a91e2c1b
#
_entry.id   a410c5d32a708fa377c04020a91e2c1b
#
_cell.length_a   1.000
_cell.length_b   1.000
_cell.length_c   1.000
_cell.angle_alpha   90.00
_cell.angle_beta   90.00
_cell.angle_gamma   90.00
#
_symmetry.space_group_name_H-M   'P 1'
#
loop_
_entity.id
_entity.type
_entity.pdbx_description
1 polymer ?
#
loop_
_entity_poly.entity_id
_entity_poly.type
_entity_poly.pdbx_seq_one_letter_code
_entity_poly.pdbx_strand_id
1 'polypeptide(L)'
;MKTRFIFLVLLIVCFACGTNNKPLSDAQKEKIKGEVKQVADRMFQGCEEANFEKVTESSLDSPDYVFLINGYALNYKESIDAIKPVFESLQSQKVTIVDEKYAILDKTTVLYTANTKFLENFKDGHSVLNDPTVILCVFRKIENKWRIIYTVESYIQKSAVGIVSSAGLNQIELHKQFIGSWKCDYAKDTTIFWDVKPYGTGFECYFRYLTKGQIVMEGKQLLGYDNKIDKFILSHITKGMDNVIYVSWFESKNIMKLLPFSDISNPDKAYLKEEAEIKSPDMYLNKTIINNKIVKTDTYKRVK
;
A
#
# COMPACT_ATOMS: atom_id res chain seq x y z
N MET A 1 9.15 -21.58 80.25
CA MET A 1 9.83 -22.31 79.16
C MET A 1 8.82 -22.76 78.09
N LYS A 2 8.17 -21.86 77.36
CA LYS A 2 7.25 -22.21 76.27
C LYS A 2 7.26 -21.28 75.06
N THR A 3 8.33 -20.47 74.85
CA THR A 3 8.31 -19.46 73.81
C THR A 3 9.46 -19.57 72.77
N ARG A 4 10.16 -20.69 72.72
CA ARG A 4 11.30 -20.90 71.78
C ARG A 4 11.07 -21.91 70.65
N PHE A 5 9.87 -22.48 70.53
CA PHE A 5 9.61 -23.52 69.50
C PHE A 5 8.84 -23.03 68.28
N ILE A 6 8.32 -21.79 68.31
CA ILE A 6 7.52 -21.26 67.16
C ILE A 6 8.39 -20.59 66.11
N PHE A 7 9.63 -20.22 66.38
CA PHE A 7 10.51 -19.50 65.41
C PHE A 7 11.23 -20.45 64.42
N LEU A 8 11.24 -21.75 64.63
CA LEU A 8 11.96 -22.68 63.77
C LEU A 8 11.12 -23.22 62.60
N VAL A 9 9.80 -23.11 62.64
CA VAL A 9 8.90 -23.61 61.59
C VAL A 9 8.65 -22.57 60.52
N LEU A 10 8.86 -21.29 60.79
CA LEU A 10 8.66 -20.20 59.79
C LEU A 10 9.83 -20.04 58.79
N LEU A 11 10.99 -20.66 59.05
CA LEU A 11 12.18 -20.50 58.19
C LEU A 11 12.26 -21.57 57.07
N ILE A 12 11.39 -22.58 57.05
CA ILE A 12 11.42 -23.66 56.03
C ILE A 12 10.48 -23.38 54.86
N VAL A 13 9.55 -22.43 54.96
CA VAL A 13 8.58 -22.14 53.88
C VAL A 13 9.11 -21.16 52.84
N CYS A 14 10.22 -20.45 53.08
CA CYS A 14 10.75 -19.44 52.14
C CYS A 14 11.70 -20.00 51.10
N PHE A 15 11.99 -21.32 51.02
CA PHE A 15 12.92 -21.88 50.03
C PHE A 15 12.27 -22.69 48.93
N ALA A 16 10.95 -22.65 48.74
CA ALA A 16 10.24 -23.49 47.77
C ALA A 16 9.79 -22.72 46.53
N CYS A 17 10.18 -21.44 46.33
CA CYS A 17 9.87 -20.68 45.08
C CYS A 17 11.11 -20.37 44.27
N GLY A 18 12.10 -21.25 44.25
CA GLY A 18 13.14 -21.24 43.23
C GLY A 18 12.60 -22.00 42.00
N THR A 19 11.95 -21.31 41.05
CA THR A 19 11.74 -21.90 39.73
C THR A 19 13.11 -22.22 39.16
N ASN A 20 13.47 -23.51 39.14
CA ASN A 20 14.64 -24.05 38.45
C ASN A 20 14.50 -23.86 36.94
N ASN A 21 14.50 -22.58 36.48
CA ASN A 21 14.55 -22.24 35.08
C ASN A 21 15.99 -22.48 34.58
N LYS A 22 16.38 -23.75 34.42
CA LYS A 22 17.60 -24.05 33.65
C LYS A 22 17.42 -23.44 32.25
N PRO A 23 18.43 -22.70 31.76
CA PRO A 23 18.38 -22.23 30.40
C PRO A 23 18.11 -23.35 29.41
N LEU A 24 17.34 -23.05 28.37
CA LEU A 24 17.09 -24.00 27.29
C LEU A 24 18.41 -24.37 26.62
N SER A 25 18.65 -25.63 26.37
CA SER A 25 19.75 -26.09 25.54
C SER A 25 19.49 -25.69 24.08
N ASP A 26 20.54 -25.58 23.27
CA ASP A 26 20.42 -25.21 21.85
C ASP A 26 19.57 -26.23 21.08
N ALA A 27 19.70 -27.52 21.39
CA ALA A 27 18.84 -28.56 20.81
C ALA A 27 17.35 -28.36 21.14
N GLN A 28 17.04 -27.90 22.36
CA GLN A 28 15.65 -27.58 22.75
C GLN A 28 15.15 -26.34 22.01
N LYS A 29 15.99 -25.32 21.86
CA LYS A 29 15.63 -24.11 21.10
C LYS A 29 15.37 -24.43 19.65
N GLU A 30 16.24 -25.22 18.99
CA GLU A 30 16.04 -25.61 17.59
C GLU A 30 14.77 -26.44 17.40
N LYS A 31 14.45 -27.35 18.34
CA LYS A 31 13.18 -28.09 18.30
C LYS A 31 11.98 -27.13 18.38
N ILE A 32 11.98 -26.20 19.34
CA ILE A 32 10.89 -25.23 19.52
C ILE A 32 10.75 -24.36 18.28
N LYS A 33 11.86 -23.86 17.73
CA LYS A 33 11.89 -23.08 16.49
C LYS A 33 11.25 -23.88 15.33
N GLY A 34 11.62 -25.15 15.15
CA GLY A 34 11.04 -25.99 14.11
C GLY A 34 9.52 -26.19 14.27
N GLU A 35 9.05 -26.39 15.51
CA GLU A 35 7.61 -26.52 15.80
C GLU A 35 6.84 -25.22 15.46
N VAL A 36 7.37 -24.05 15.84
CA VAL A 36 6.74 -22.74 15.56
C VAL A 36 6.80 -22.42 14.08
N LYS A 37 7.93 -22.73 13.41
CA LYS A 37 8.07 -22.53 11.97
C LYS A 37 7.00 -23.26 11.17
N GLN A 38 6.69 -24.51 11.52
CA GLN A 38 5.63 -25.26 10.83
C GLN A 38 4.28 -24.54 10.91
N VAL A 39 3.96 -23.91 12.05
CA VAL A 39 2.71 -23.16 12.23
C VAL A 39 2.74 -21.87 11.42
N ALA A 40 3.85 -21.13 11.42
CA ALA A 40 4.02 -19.92 10.65
C ALA A 40 3.96 -20.20 9.13
N ASP A 41 4.67 -21.24 8.66
CA ASP A 41 4.65 -21.65 7.25
C ASP A 41 3.23 -21.99 6.79
N ARG A 42 2.45 -22.68 7.64
CA ARG A 42 1.06 -23.02 7.33
C ARG A 42 0.16 -21.78 7.26
N MET A 43 0.38 -20.80 8.12
CA MET A 43 -0.32 -19.51 8.06
C MET A 43 -0.02 -18.79 6.73
N PHE A 44 1.25 -18.68 6.33
CA PHE A 44 1.63 -18.06 5.05
C PHE A 44 1.12 -18.85 3.85
N GLN A 45 1.12 -20.17 3.91
CA GLN A 45 0.52 -21.00 2.88
C GLN A 45 -0.99 -20.71 2.76
N GLY A 46 -1.69 -20.50 3.89
CA GLY A 46 -3.08 -20.06 3.87
C GLY A 46 -3.27 -18.72 3.18
N CYS A 47 -2.35 -17.77 3.38
CA CYS A 47 -2.35 -16.49 2.66
C CYS A 47 -2.23 -16.72 1.14
N GLU A 48 -1.26 -17.52 0.68
CA GLU A 48 -1.05 -17.79 -0.74
C GLU A 48 -2.23 -18.52 -1.41
N GLU A 49 -2.90 -19.39 -0.66
CA GLU A 49 -4.10 -20.10 -1.11
C GLU A 49 -5.38 -19.24 -1.02
N ALA A 50 -5.30 -17.99 -0.53
CA ALA A 50 -6.45 -17.16 -0.17
C ALA A 50 -7.45 -17.91 0.73
N ASN A 51 -6.94 -18.76 1.62
CA ASN A 51 -7.71 -19.63 2.51
C ASN A 51 -7.75 -19.02 3.92
N PHE A 52 -8.84 -18.33 4.22
CA PHE A 52 -9.02 -17.63 5.48
C PHE A 52 -8.97 -18.56 6.69
N GLU A 53 -9.62 -19.72 6.64
CA GLU A 53 -9.67 -20.70 7.72
C GLU A 53 -8.28 -21.21 8.07
N LYS A 54 -7.45 -21.46 7.07
CA LYS A 54 -6.06 -21.91 7.24
C LYS A 54 -5.17 -20.85 7.86
N VAL A 55 -5.37 -19.58 7.51
CA VAL A 55 -4.63 -18.44 8.10
C VAL A 55 -4.95 -18.28 9.57
N THR A 56 -6.22 -18.46 9.95
CA THR A 56 -6.71 -18.18 11.31
C THR A 56 -6.72 -19.39 12.23
N GLU A 57 -6.50 -20.62 11.71
CA GLU A 57 -6.62 -21.86 12.49
C GLU A 57 -5.71 -21.91 13.74
N SER A 58 -4.58 -21.22 13.70
CA SER A 58 -3.62 -21.16 14.80
C SER A 58 -3.83 -19.97 15.73
N SER A 59 -4.70 -19.02 15.39
CA SER A 59 -5.04 -17.92 16.27
C SER A 59 -5.90 -18.40 17.43
N LEU A 60 -5.64 -17.86 18.61
CA LEU A 60 -6.40 -18.23 19.80
C LEU A 60 -7.71 -17.44 19.83
N ASP A 61 -8.83 -18.14 19.76
CA ASP A 61 -10.14 -17.53 20.03
C ASP A 61 -10.26 -17.25 21.53
N SER A 62 -9.90 -16.05 21.93
CA SER A 62 -9.86 -15.62 23.32
C SER A 62 -10.09 -14.10 23.40
N PRO A 63 -10.78 -13.62 24.44
CA PRO A 63 -10.90 -12.18 24.69
C PRO A 63 -9.55 -11.47 24.92
N ASP A 64 -8.50 -12.22 25.28
CA ASP A 64 -7.15 -11.69 25.47
C ASP A 64 -6.32 -11.66 24.17
N TYR A 65 -6.87 -12.16 23.05
CA TYR A 65 -6.20 -12.05 21.74
C TYR A 65 -6.18 -10.60 21.28
N VAL A 66 -5.03 -10.16 20.77
CA VAL A 66 -4.87 -8.81 20.23
C VAL A 66 -4.26 -8.89 18.83
N PHE A 67 -4.87 -8.20 17.89
CA PHE A 67 -4.32 -7.94 16.57
C PHE A 67 -4.12 -6.45 16.38
N LEU A 68 -2.86 -6.03 16.32
CA LEU A 68 -2.51 -4.65 15.96
C LEU A 68 -2.20 -4.57 14.47
N ILE A 69 -2.96 -3.78 13.75
CA ILE A 69 -2.76 -3.58 12.31
C ILE A 69 -2.73 -2.08 11.99
N ASN A 70 -1.59 -1.59 11.49
CA ASN A 70 -1.41 -0.19 11.09
C ASN A 70 -1.95 0.84 12.11
N GLY A 71 -1.75 0.57 13.41
CA GLY A 71 -2.16 1.46 14.50
C GLY A 71 -3.57 1.20 15.07
N TYR A 72 -4.33 0.26 14.51
CA TYR A 72 -5.61 -0.18 15.06
C TYR A 72 -5.42 -1.42 15.92
N ALA A 73 -6.07 -1.47 17.10
CA ALA A 73 -6.10 -2.62 17.98
C ALA A 73 -7.46 -3.31 17.86
N LEU A 74 -7.45 -4.60 17.52
CA LEU A 74 -8.63 -5.42 17.32
C LEU A 74 -8.56 -6.63 18.24
N ASN A 75 -9.70 -7.04 18.83
CA ASN A 75 -9.82 -8.34 19.48
C ASN A 75 -10.01 -9.47 18.44
N TYR A 76 -10.11 -10.71 18.88
CA TYR A 76 -10.23 -11.86 17.97
C TYR A 76 -11.41 -11.70 17.01
N LYS A 77 -12.61 -11.42 17.53
CA LYS A 77 -13.81 -11.29 16.70
C LYS A 77 -13.69 -10.14 15.69
N GLU A 78 -13.26 -8.99 16.15
CA GLU A 78 -13.06 -7.81 15.29
C GLU A 78 -12.03 -8.08 14.18
N SER A 79 -10.96 -8.82 14.49
CA SER A 79 -9.95 -9.21 13.50
C SER A 79 -10.52 -10.15 12.44
N ILE A 80 -11.33 -11.13 12.84
CA ILE A 80 -12.04 -12.03 11.92
C ILE A 80 -12.99 -11.26 11.02
N ASP A 81 -13.82 -10.39 11.60
CA ASP A 81 -14.81 -9.57 10.87
C ASP A 81 -14.13 -8.61 9.87
N ALA A 82 -12.91 -8.12 10.20
CA ALA A 82 -12.15 -7.22 9.33
C ALA A 82 -11.43 -7.96 8.18
N ILE A 83 -10.82 -9.13 8.46
CA ILE A 83 -9.95 -9.82 7.51
C ILE A 83 -10.75 -10.72 6.56
N LYS A 84 -11.80 -11.37 7.03
CA LYS A 84 -12.57 -12.33 6.22
C LYS A 84 -13.08 -11.74 4.90
N PRO A 85 -13.69 -10.55 4.85
CA PRO A 85 -14.14 -9.94 3.58
C PRO A 85 -12.99 -9.68 2.60
N VAL A 86 -11.79 -9.36 3.12
CA VAL A 86 -10.60 -9.17 2.27
C VAL A 86 -10.25 -10.50 1.58
N PHE A 87 -10.15 -11.60 2.34
CA PHE A 87 -9.88 -12.92 1.76
C PHE A 87 -10.95 -13.38 0.78
N GLU A 88 -12.22 -13.10 1.05
CA GLU A 88 -13.34 -13.41 0.14
C GLU A 88 -13.23 -12.63 -1.19
N SER A 89 -12.60 -11.47 -1.19
CA SER A 89 -12.40 -10.64 -2.39
C SER A 89 -11.11 -10.96 -3.16
N LEU A 90 -10.17 -11.71 -2.55
CA LEU A 90 -8.93 -12.12 -3.20
C LEU A 90 -9.18 -13.14 -4.32
N GLN A 91 -8.51 -12.94 -5.45
CA GLN A 91 -8.36 -13.93 -6.51
C GLN A 91 -7.11 -14.78 -6.26
N SER A 92 -6.01 -14.15 -5.86
CA SER A 92 -4.75 -14.80 -5.51
C SER A 92 -3.90 -13.88 -4.65
N GLN A 93 -3.01 -14.48 -3.86
CA GLN A 93 -2.02 -13.74 -3.09
C GLN A 93 -0.66 -14.41 -3.22
N LYS A 94 0.40 -13.63 -3.36
CA LYS A 94 1.78 -14.12 -3.32
C LYS A 94 2.48 -13.54 -2.11
N VAL A 95 3.07 -14.41 -1.29
CA VAL A 95 3.87 -14.02 -0.13
C VAL A 95 5.35 -14.22 -0.44
N THR A 96 6.17 -13.22 -0.13
CA THR A 96 7.63 -13.33 -0.20
C THR A 96 8.19 -13.03 1.18
N ILE A 97 8.72 -14.04 1.85
CA ILE A 97 9.43 -13.88 3.12
C ILE A 97 10.85 -13.41 2.80
N VAL A 98 11.21 -12.23 3.28
CA VAL A 98 12.53 -11.61 3.07
C VAL A 98 13.49 -12.02 4.18
N ASP A 99 13.01 -12.02 5.43
CA ASP A 99 13.76 -12.37 6.63
C ASP A 99 12.81 -12.82 7.72
N GLU A 100 13.23 -13.78 8.55
CA GLU A 100 12.46 -14.24 9.70
C GLU A 100 13.33 -14.45 10.93
N LYS A 101 12.81 -14.11 12.11
CA LYS A 101 13.52 -14.22 13.38
C LYS A 101 12.64 -14.87 14.45
N TYR A 102 13.31 -15.64 15.30
CA TYR A 102 12.68 -16.34 16.42
C TYR A 102 13.39 -15.98 17.72
N ALA A 103 12.69 -15.33 18.65
CA ALA A 103 13.15 -15.13 20.02
C ALA A 103 12.41 -16.11 20.94
N ILE A 104 13.08 -17.19 21.34
CA ILE A 104 12.51 -18.20 22.22
C ILE A 104 12.66 -17.73 23.66
N LEU A 105 11.55 -17.31 24.27
CA LEU A 105 11.54 -16.76 25.62
C LEU A 105 11.58 -17.86 26.68
N ASP A 106 10.81 -18.94 26.45
CA ASP A 106 10.77 -20.13 27.29
C ASP A 106 10.27 -21.35 26.48
N LYS A 107 9.98 -22.47 27.17
CA LYS A 107 9.50 -23.75 26.54
C LYS A 107 8.14 -23.61 25.85
N THR A 108 7.40 -22.55 26.17
CA THR A 108 5.99 -22.37 25.78
C THR A 108 5.71 -21.03 25.09
N THR A 109 6.71 -20.15 24.98
CA THR A 109 6.52 -18.79 24.45
C THR A 109 7.63 -18.44 23.48
N VAL A 110 7.24 -18.02 22.25
CA VAL A 110 8.16 -17.59 21.20
C VAL A 110 7.63 -16.29 20.60
N LEU A 111 8.51 -15.30 20.43
CA LEU A 111 8.26 -14.18 19.52
C LEU A 111 8.81 -14.55 18.14
N TYR A 112 7.94 -14.48 17.15
CA TYR A 112 8.27 -14.64 15.75
C TYR A 112 8.13 -13.30 15.04
N THR A 113 9.11 -12.91 14.23
CA THR A 113 9.04 -11.72 13.41
C THR A 113 9.42 -12.09 11.98
N ALA A 114 8.63 -11.64 11.02
CA ALA A 114 8.92 -11.79 9.60
C ALA A 114 8.83 -10.44 8.88
N ASN A 115 9.83 -10.17 8.04
CA ASN A 115 9.76 -9.15 7.02
C ASN A 115 9.28 -9.81 5.73
N THR A 116 8.20 -9.30 5.17
CA THR A 116 7.52 -9.93 4.04
C THR A 116 7.11 -8.92 3.00
N LYS A 117 6.69 -9.42 1.85
CA LYS A 117 5.96 -8.67 0.81
C LYS A 117 4.73 -9.48 0.45
N PHE A 118 3.60 -8.81 0.33
CA PHE A 118 2.35 -9.40 -0.14
C PHE A 118 1.94 -8.73 -1.45
N LEU A 119 1.79 -9.52 -2.49
CA LEU A 119 1.14 -9.09 -3.73
C LEU A 119 -0.25 -9.72 -3.74
N GLU A 120 -1.26 -8.91 -3.59
CA GLU A 120 -2.66 -9.27 -3.52
C GLU A 120 -3.34 -8.93 -4.84
N ASN A 121 -3.96 -9.92 -5.48
CA ASN A 121 -4.76 -9.72 -6.68
C ASN A 121 -6.22 -9.96 -6.32
N PHE A 122 -7.08 -9.00 -6.61
CA PHE A 122 -8.49 -9.02 -6.26
C PHE A 122 -9.35 -9.47 -7.44
N LYS A 123 -10.52 -10.03 -7.14
CA LYS A 123 -11.48 -10.54 -8.15
C LYS A 123 -12.01 -9.46 -9.09
N ASP A 124 -11.97 -8.20 -8.69
CA ASP A 124 -12.35 -7.05 -9.50
C ASP A 124 -11.22 -6.57 -10.44
N GLY A 125 -10.06 -7.25 -10.44
CA GLY A 125 -8.93 -7.01 -11.33
C GLY A 125 -7.89 -6.03 -10.80
N HIS A 126 -8.12 -5.37 -9.64
CA HIS A 126 -7.07 -4.56 -9.06
C HIS A 126 -6.05 -5.40 -8.29
N SER A 127 -4.84 -4.87 -8.12
CA SER A 127 -3.78 -5.50 -7.34
C SER A 127 -3.18 -4.51 -6.34
N VAL A 128 -2.76 -5.04 -5.20
CA VAL A 128 -2.13 -4.27 -4.11
C VAL A 128 -0.80 -4.93 -3.74
N LEU A 129 0.24 -4.12 -3.58
CA LEU A 129 1.53 -4.55 -3.08
C LEU A 129 1.76 -3.95 -1.70
N ASN A 130 1.77 -4.78 -0.66
CA ASN A 130 2.20 -4.40 0.68
C ASN A 130 3.70 -4.70 0.82
N ASP A 131 4.55 -3.66 0.73
CA ASP A 131 6.02 -3.77 0.74
C ASP A 131 6.69 -2.50 1.31
N PRO A 132 7.40 -2.58 2.43
CA PRO A 132 7.55 -3.75 3.30
C PRO A 132 6.29 -4.07 4.11
N THR A 133 6.14 -5.33 4.52
CA THR A 133 5.23 -5.76 5.58
C THR A 133 6.04 -6.40 6.70
N VAL A 134 5.81 -5.97 7.93
CA VAL A 134 6.39 -6.58 9.13
C VAL A 134 5.28 -7.26 9.91
N ILE A 135 5.45 -8.55 10.16
CA ILE A 135 4.54 -9.33 10.99
C ILE A 135 5.31 -9.78 12.23
N LEU A 136 4.73 -9.53 13.42
CA LEU A 136 5.20 -10.09 14.68
C LEU A 136 4.07 -10.92 15.27
N CYS A 137 4.35 -12.18 15.58
CA CYS A 137 3.43 -13.06 16.29
C CYS A 137 4.03 -13.51 17.63
N VAL A 138 3.21 -13.48 18.68
CA VAL A 138 3.53 -14.17 19.93
C VAL A 138 2.85 -15.53 19.89
N PHE A 139 3.67 -16.58 19.80
CA PHE A 139 3.23 -17.95 19.89
C PHE A 139 3.28 -18.43 21.34
N ARG A 140 2.22 -19.10 21.78
CA ARG A 140 2.13 -19.75 23.08
C ARG A 140 1.69 -21.20 22.93
N LYS A 141 2.36 -22.09 23.65
CA LYS A 141 2.00 -23.51 23.64
C LYS A 141 0.88 -23.74 24.65
N ILE A 142 -0.31 -24.01 24.16
CA ILE A 142 -1.53 -24.27 24.95
C ILE A 142 -2.01 -25.69 24.59
N GLU A 143 -2.23 -26.54 25.57
CA GLU A 143 -2.65 -27.96 25.36
C GLU A 143 -1.79 -28.69 24.32
N ASN A 144 -0.46 -28.51 24.42
CA ASN A 144 0.54 -29.07 23.50
C ASN A 144 0.46 -28.56 22.03
N LYS A 145 -0.34 -27.53 21.73
CA LYS A 145 -0.43 -26.90 20.41
C LYS A 145 0.11 -25.46 20.47
N TRP A 146 0.87 -25.07 19.48
CA TRP A 146 1.28 -23.67 19.34
C TRP A 146 0.11 -22.84 18.82
N ARG A 147 -0.22 -21.76 19.55
CA ARG A 147 -1.29 -20.82 19.23
C ARG A 147 -0.73 -19.42 19.16
N ILE A 148 -1.23 -18.63 18.22
CA ILE A 148 -0.96 -17.21 18.14
C ILE A 148 -1.90 -16.50 19.12
N ILE A 149 -1.32 -15.79 20.09
CA ILE A 149 -2.07 -15.06 21.12
C ILE A 149 -2.02 -13.54 20.89
N TYR A 150 -1.08 -13.09 20.06
CA TYR A 150 -0.87 -11.69 19.75
C TYR A 150 -0.25 -11.56 18.37
N THR A 151 -0.77 -10.65 17.57
CA THR A 151 -0.23 -10.33 16.24
C THR A 151 -0.05 -8.84 16.08
N VAL A 152 1.07 -8.42 15.54
CA VAL A 152 1.29 -7.06 15.03
C VAL A 152 1.55 -7.16 13.56
N GLU A 153 0.83 -6.40 12.78
CA GLU A 153 1.08 -6.24 11.36
C GLU A 153 1.20 -4.75 11.01
N SER A 154 2.26 -4.41 10.33
CA SER A 154 2.48 -3.06 9.82
C SER A 154 3.02 -3.14 8.41
N TYR A 155 2.39 -2.44 7.49
CA TYR A 155 2.78 -2.45 6.09
C TYR A 155 2.69 -1.06 5.46
N ILE A 156 3.47 -0.88 4.42
CA ILE A 156 3.32 0.23 3.49
C ILE A 156 2.62 -0.31 2.26
N GLN A 157 1.38 0.11 2.08
CA GLN A 157 0.62 -0.23 0.90
C GLN A 157 1.13 0.62 -0.26
N LYS A 158 1.61 -0.06 -1.29
CA LYS A 158 1.89 0.52 -2.59
C LYS A 158 0.74 0.09 -3.47
N SER A 159 0.03 1.01 -4.08
CA SER A 159 -0.90 0.62 -5.14
C SER A 159 -0.09 -0.23 -6.13
N ALA A 160 -0.34 -1.52 -6.14
CA ALA A 160 -0.04 -2.35 -7.29
C ALA A 160 -1.13 -2.04 -8.33
N VAL A 161 -1.39 -0.76 -8.57
CA VAL A 161 -1.98 -0.33 -9.83
C VAL A 161 -1.08 -0.96 -10.84
N GLY A 162 -1.64 -1.89 -11.58
CA GLY A 162 -0.87 -2.72 -12.45
C GLY A 162 0.35 -1.95 -12.90
N ILE A 163 1.52 -2.46 -12.58
CA ILE A 163 2.62 -2.32 -13.46
C ILE A 163 2.14 -3.05 -14.74
N VAL A 164 1.13 -2.48 -15.37
CA VAL A 164 1.17 -2.34 -16.80
C VAL A 164 2.33 -1.35 -16.92
N SER A 165 3.53 -1.83 -16.74
CA SER A 165 4.67 -1.37 -17.50
C SER A 165 4.03 -1.21 -18.86
N SER A 166 3.79 0.02 -19.24
CA SER A 166 3.30 0.33 -20.59
C SER A 166 4.38 -0.24 -21.48
N ALA A 167 4.17 -1.48 -21.94
CA ALA A 167 5.20 -2.47 -22.25
C ALA A 167 6.28 -1.82 -23.11
N GLY A 168 7.39 -1.37 -22.49
CA GLY A 168 8.50 -0.73 -23.17
C GLY A 168 8.32 0.75 -23.53
N LEU A 169 7.31 1.48 -23.01
CA LEU A 169 7.17 2.93 -23.24
C LEU A 169 8.04 3.72 -22.27
N ASN A 170 8.91 4.58 -22.80
CA ASN A 170 9.68 5.51 -21.99
C ASN A 170 8.81 6.72 -21.64
N GLN A 171 8.21 6.70 -20.44
CA GLN A 171 7.29 7.74 -19.97
C GLN A 171 7.92 9.13 -19.99
N ILE A 172 9.20 9.25 -19.60
CA ILE A 172 9.90 10.53 -19.57
C ILE A 172 10.05 11.11 -20.99
N GLU A 173 10.51 10.29 -21.96
CA GLU A 173 10.68 10.74 -23.34
C GLU A 173 9.33 11.09 -23.99
N LEU A 174 8.27 10.33 -23.67
CA LEU A 174 6.95 10.59 -24.21
C LEU A 174 6.35 11.90 -23.67
N HIS A 175 6.55 12.23 -22.37
CA HIS A 175 6.09 13.50 -21.81
C HIS A 175 6.82 14.72 -22.41
N LYS A 176 8.04 14.56 -22.91
CA LYS A 176 8.76 15.65 -23.63
C LYS A 176 8.02 16.16 -24.86
N GLN A 177 7.09 15.39 -25.42
CA GLN A 177 6.26 15.80 -26.55
C GLN A 177 5.42 17.05 -26.22
N PHE A 178 5.10 17.28 -24.93
CA PHE A 178 4.37 18.47 -24.49
C PHE A 178 5.23 19.72 -24.26
N ILE A 179 6.57 19.62 -24.28
CA ILE A 179 7.44 20.80 -24.09
C ILE A 179 7.14 21.86 -25.14
N GLY A 180 6.92 23.11 -24.68
CA GLY A 180 6.63 24.28 -25.52
C GLY A 180 5.36 24.97 -25.10
N SER A 181 4.91 25.91 -25.94
CA SER A 181 3.71 26.70 -25.71
C SER A 181 2.56 26.17 -26.55
N TRP A 182 1.41 26.04 -25.93
CA TRP A 182 0.20 25.50 -26.54
C TRP A 182 -0.97 26.45 -26.38
N LYS A 183 -1.84 26.50 -27.38
CA LYS A 183 -3.05 27.31 -27.40
C LYS A 183 -4.25 26.45 -27.72
N CYS A 184 -5.36 26.70 -27.02
CA CYS A 184 -6.66 26.13 -27.30
C CYS A 184 -7.73 27.21 -27.31
N ASP A 185 -8.54 27.26 -28.36
CA ASP A 185 -9.75 28.09 -28.40
C ASP A 185 -10.88 27.30 -27.67
N TYR A 186 -10.94 27.49 -26.34
CA TYR A 186 -11.72 26.69 -25.40
C TYR A 186 -13.21 26.89 -25.45
N ALA A 187 -13.63 28.16 -25.65
CA ALA A 187 -15.01 28.59 -25.82
C ALA A 187 -15.07 29.90 -26.62
N LYS A 188 -16.30 30.36 -26.93
CA LYS A 188 -16.47 31.68 -27.52
C LYS A 188 -15.80 32.72 -26.63
N ASP A 189 -14.91 33.51 -27.18
CA ASP A 189 -14.14 34.57 -26.50
C ASP A 189 -13.17 34.08 -25.40
N THR A 190 -12.96 32.74 -25.25
CA THR A 190 -12.06 32.18 -24.23
C THR A 190 -10.97 31.33 -24.87
N THR A 191 -9.71 31.68 -24.57
CA THR A 191 -8.53 30.98 -25.03
C THR A 191 -7.74 30.45 -23.82
N ILE A 192 -7.24 29.21 -23.91
CA ILE A 192 -6.28 28.65 -22.96
C ILE A 192 -4.88 28.73 -23.57
N PHE A 193 -3.93 29.15 -22.78
CA PHE A 193 -2.51 28.96 -23.04
C PHE A 193 -1.92 28.04 -22.01
N TRP A 194 -1.04 27.14 -22.42
CA TRP A 194 -0.37 26.16 -21.57
C TRP A 194 1.10 26.09 -22.00
N ASP A 195 1.98 26.54 -21.13
CA ASP A 195 3.42 26.61 -21.36
C ASP A 195 4.11 25.51 -20.53
N VAL A 196 4.83 24.61 -21.18
CA VAL A 196 5.51 23.47 -20.56
C VAL A 196 7.01 23.61 -20.72
N LYS A 197 7.76 23.51 -19.63
CA LYS A 197 9.21 23.59 -19.61
C LYS A 197 9.82 22.43 -18.81
N PRO A 198 11.02 21.98 -19.16
CA PRO A 198 11.76 21.05 -18.32
C PRO A 198 12.06 21.66 -16.94
N TYR A 199 11.94 20.85 -15.88
CA TYR A 199 12.33 21.22 -14.52
C TYR A 199 12.95 20.01 -13.82
N GLY A 200 14.28 20.01 -13.65
CA GLY A 200 15.01 18.84 -13.16
C GLY A 200 14.78 17.62 -14.04
N THR A 201 14.31 16.52 -13.45
CA THR A 201 13.92 15.29 -14.19
C THR A 201 12.44 15.27 -14.60
N GLY A 202 11.71 16.32 -14.29
CA GLY A 202 10.29 16.49 -14.60
C GLY A 202 10.01 17.74 -15.42
N PHE A 203 8.84 18.33 -15.19
CA PHE A 203 8.36 19.48 -15.94
C PHE A 203 7.66 20.49 -15.03
N GLU A 204 7.77 21.77 -15.35
CA GLU A 204 6.87 22.79 -14.84
C GLU A 204 5.96 23.28 -15.97
N CYS A 205 4.72 23.55 -15.62
CA CYS A 205 3.75 24.11 -16.55
C CYS A 205 3.13 25.37 -15.95
N TYR A 206 2.85 26.33 -16.82
CA TYR A 206 2.06 27.50 -16.48
C TYR A 206 0.86 27.58 -17.42
N PHE A 207 -0.33 27.64 -16.86
CA PHE A 207 -1.54 27.76 -17.65
C PHE A 207 -2.31 29.04 -17.32
N ARG A 208 -3.02 29.56 -18.31
CA ARG A 208 -3.89 30.72 -18.16
C ARG A 208 -5.07 30.66 -19.12
N TYR A 209 -6.21 31.07 -18.60
CA TYR A 209 -7.42 31.21 -19.36
C TYR A 209 -7.67 32.71 -19.58
N LEU A 210 -7.83 33.10 -20.82
CA LEU A 210 -8.11 34.47 -21.21
C LEU A 210 -9.52 34.54 -21.80
N THR A 211 -10.39 35.33 -21.17
CA THR A 211 -11.69 35.69 -21.76
C THR A 211 -11.67 37.13 -22.22
N LYS A 212 -11.96 37.35 -23.49
CA LYS A 212 -11.85 38.67 -24.12
C LYS A 212 -10.48 39.37 -23.91
N GLY A 213 -9.42 38.56 -23.90
CA GLY A 213 -8.05 39.03 -23.70
C GLY A 213 -7.63 39.31 -22.26
N GLN A 214 -8.51 39.13 -21.27
CA GLN A 214 -8.20 39.27 -19.84
C GLN A 214 -8.02 37.91 -19.18
N ILE A 215 -7.00 37.79 -18.32
CA ILE A 215 -6.76 36.55 -17.54
C ILE A 215 -7.88 36.41 -16.50
N VAL A 216 -8.66 35.36 -16.63
CA VAL A 216 -9.75 35.02 -15.70
C VAL A 216 -9.37 33.85 -14.77
N MET A 217 -8.38 33.03 -15.16
CA MET A 217 -7.84 31.96 -14.36
C MET A 217 -6.39 31.70 -14.76
N GLU A 218 -5.54 31.43 -13.78
CA GLU A 218 -4.15 31.05 -14.01
C GLU A 218 -3.65 30.11 -12.93
N GLY A 219 -2.65 29.33 -13.25
CA GLY A 219 -2.05 28.41 -12.29
C GLY A 219 -0.75 27.77 -12.79
N LYS A 220 -0.19 26.96 -11.92
CA LYS A 220 1.02 26.20 -12.19
C LYS A 220 0.81 24.72 -11.95
N GLN A 221 1.59 23.93 -12.66
CA GLN A 221 1.68 22.50 -12.46
C GLN A 221 3.15 22.10 -12.32
N LEU A 222 3.45 21.21 -11.38
CA LEU A 222 4.75 20.56 -11.28
C LEU A 222 4.55 19.07 -11.48
N LEU A 223 5.26 18.50 -12.44
CA LEU A 223 5.24 17.09 -12.76
C LEU A 223 6.57 16.45 -12.36
N GLY A 224 6.52 15.46 -11.49
CA GLY A 224 7.64 14.62 -11.09
C GLY A 224 7.40 13.17 -11.52
N TYR A 225 8.43 12.53 -12.09
CA TYR A 225 8.34 11.12 -12.45
C TYR A 225 8.59 10.23 -11.22
N ASP A 226 7.64 9.34 -10.94
CA ASP A 226 7.77 8.30 -9.94
C ASP A 226 8.12 6.96 -10.62
N ASN A 227 9.37 6.53 -10.45
CA ASN A 227 9.89 5.30 -11.06
C ASN A 227 9.32 4.02 -10.46
N LYS A 228 8.67 4.08 -9.28
CA LYS A 228 8.07 2.91 -8.63
C LYS A 228 6.76 2.51 -9.30
N ILE A 229 6.02 3.49 -9.77
CA ILE A 229 4.73 3.29 -10.44
C ILE A 229 4.78 3.55 -11.94
N ASP A 230 5.95 3.93 -12.50
CA ASP A 230 6.17 4.29 -13.91
C ASP A 230 5.20 5.35 -14.43
N LYS A 231 4.95 6.40 -13.61
CA LYS A 231 3.99 7.48 -13.92
C LYS A 231 4.50 8.83 -13.45
N PHE A 232 3.91 9.88 -13.99
CA PHE A 232 4.12 11.25 -13.49
C PHE A 232 3.07 11.60 -12.45
N ILE A 233 3.53 12.13 -11.32
CA ILE A 233 2.67 12.77 -10.31
C ILE A 233 2.67 14.25 -10.59
N LEU A 234 1.50 14.84 -10.67
CA LEU A 234 1.28 16.22 -11.04
C LEU A 234 0.58 16.97 -9.91
N SER A 235 1.25 17.96 -9.35
CA SER A 235 0.63 18.93 -8.44
C SER A 235 0.06 20.08 -9.26
N HIS A 236 -1.25 20.29 -9.20
CA HIS A 236 -1.97 21.33 -9.95
C HIS A 236 -2.45 22.41 -8.98
N ILE A 237 -1.90 23.60 -9.12
CA ILE A 237 -2.20 24.76 -8.27
C ILE A 237 -2.84 25.84 -9.13
N THR A 238 -4.12 26.13 -8.89
CA THR A 238 -4.85 27.25 -9.49
C THR A 238 -4.91 28.39 -8.48
N LYS A 239 -4.65 29.59 -8.91
CA LYS A 239 -4.71 30.79 -8.05
C LYS A 239 -6.10 30.96 -7.45
N GLY A 240 -6.18 30.96 -6.11
CA GLY A 240 -7.44 31.07 -5.37
C GLY A 240 -8.23 29.79 -5.24
N MET A 241 -7.67 28.64 -5.58
CA MET A 241 -8.29 27.32 -5.44
C MET A 241 -7.38 26.35 -4.66
N ASP A 242 -7.95 25.27 -4.16
CA ASP A 242 -7.21 24.20 -3.51
C ASP A 242 -6.29 23.48 -4.50
N ASN A 243 -5.18 22.95 -3.97
CA ASN A 243 -4.27 22.13 -4.75
C ASN A 243 -4.90 20.78 -5.04
N VAL A 244 -4.78 20.32 -6.29
CA VAL A 244 -5.23 18.98 -6.71
C VAL A 244 -4.02 18.18 -7.19
N ILE A 245 -3.94 16.94 -6.75
CA ILE A 245 -2.91 15.99 -7.19
C ILE A 245 -3.50 15.07 -8.25
N TYR A 246 -2.84 15.00 -9.38
CA TYR A 246 -3.18 14.10 -10.47
C TYR A 246 -2.04 13.11 -10.72
N VAL A 247 -2.36 12.06 -11.47
CA VAL A 247 -1.39 11.13 -12.03
C VAL A 247 -1.58 11.04 -13.53
N SER A 248 -0.47 10.99 -14.28
CA SER A 248 -0.50 10.88 -15.73
C SER A 248 0.50 9.83 -16.24
N TRP A 249 0.15 9.16 -17.31
CA TRP A 249 1.01 8.20 -18.02
C TRP A 249 0.59 8.04 -19.47
N PHE A 250 1.54 7.66 -20.31
CA PHE A 250 1.26 7.24 -21.66
C PHE A 250 0.84 5.77 -21.71
N GLU A 251 -0.34 5.49 -22.25
CA GLU A 251 -0.85 4.14 -22.52
C GLU A 251 -0.35 3.62 -23.87
N SER A 252 -0.07 4.52 -24.80
CA SER A 252 0.58 4.28 -26.08
C SER A 252 1.49 5.45 -26.43
N LYS A 253 2.24 5.37 -27.53
CA LYS A 253 3.14 6.47 -27.96
C LYS A 253 2.45 7.84 -28.16
N ASN A 254 1.16 7.83 -28.36
CA ASN A 254 0.37 9.03 -28.68
C ASN A 254 -0.85 9.25 -27.79
N ILE A 255 -1.13 8.38 -26.82
CA ILE A 255 -2.27 8.51 -25.87
C ILE A 255 -1.74 8.61 -24.48
N MET A 256 -1.96 9.76 -23.83
CA MET A 256 -1.68 9.98 -22.41
C MET A 256 -2.99 10.01 -21.63
N LYS A 257 -3.02 9.36 -20.49
CA LYS A 257 -4.10 9.39 -19.50
C LYS A 257 -3.72 10.32 -18.35
N LEU A 258 -4.72 10.97 -17.77
CA LEU A 258 -4.61 11.76 -16.56
C LEU A 258 -5.87 11.60 -15.73
N LEU A 259 -5.72 11.41 -14.42
CA LEU A 259 -6.83 11.33 -13.47
C LEU A 259 -6.39 11.80 -12.07
N PRO A 260 -7.33 12.11 -11.15
CA PRO A 260 -6.99 12.41 -9.77
C PRO A 260 -6.18 11.27 -9.13
N PHE A 261 -5.17 11.63 -8.34
CA PHE A 261 -4.29 10.64 -7.70
C PHE A 261 -5.06 9.70 -6.76
N SER A 262 -6.15 10.18 -6.15
CA SER A 262 -7.04 9.35 -5.31
C SER A 262 -7.66 8.16 -6.05
N ASP A 263 -7.77 8.26 -7.37
CA ASP A 263 -8.45 7.25 -8.19
C ASP A 263 -7.47 6.31 -8.91
N ILE A 264 -6.16 6.45 -8.61
CA ILE A 264 -5.10 5.67 -9.27
C ILE A 264 -5.26 4.15 -9.06
N SER A 265 -5.82 3.72 -7.93
CA SER A 265 -6.04 2.30 -7.62
C SER A 265 -7.18 1.67 -8.44
N ASN A 266 -8.09 2.48 -8.99
CA ASN A 266 -9.18 2.02 -9.84
C ASN A 266 -9.49 3.00 -10.97
N PRO A 267 -8.58 3.12 -11.98
CA PRO A 267 -8.68 4.13 -13.03
C PRO A 267 -9.98 4.05 -13.84
N ASP A 268 -10.53 2.86 -14.02
CA ASP A 268 -11.75 2.67 -14.80
C ASP A 268 -12.99 3.23 -14.09
N LYS A 269 -12.99 3.27 -12.76
CA LYS A 269 -14.08 3.84 -11.94
C LYS A 269 -13.90 5.32 -11.61
N ALA A 270 -12.78 5.94 -12.01
CA ALA A 270 -12.56 7.36 -11.77
C ALA A 270 -13.70 8.19 -12.37
N TYR A 271 -14.27 9.09 -11.54
CA TYR A 271 -15.34 9.98 -11.96
C TYR A 271 -14.91 10.93 -13.08
N LEU A 272 -13.73 11.53 -12.91
CA LEU A 272 -13.11 12.46 -13.87
C LEU A 272 -11.82 11.86 -14.40
N LYS A 273 -11.69 11.83 -15.71
CA LYS A 273 -10.45 11.46 -16.43
C LYS A 273 -10.20 12.43 -17.56
N GLU A 274 -8.94 12.57 -17.92
CA GLU A 274 -8.56 13.23 -19.16
C GLU A 274 -7.72 12.28 -20.03
N GLU A 275 -7.86 12.43 -21.32
CA GLU A 275 -7.08 11.72 -22.33
C GLU A 275 -6.54 12.72 -23.33
N ALA A 276 -5.21 12.82 -23.40
CA ALA A 276 -4.56 13.60 -24.45
C ALA A 276 -4.11 12.68 -25.58
N GLU A 277 -4.62 12.91 -26.78
CA GLU A 277 -4.29 12.18 -27.99
C GLU A 277 -3.41 13.06 -28.91
N ILE A 278 -2.13 12.74 -29.01
CA ILE A 278 -1.17 13.44 -29.85
C ILE A 278 -1.42 13.08 -31.32
N LYS A 279 -1.80 14.06 -32.11
CA LYS A 279 -2.08 13.91 -33.54
C LYS A 279 -0.88 14.23 -34.42
N SER A 280 -0.06 15.17 -33.99
CA SER A 280 1.19 15.58 -34.65
C SER A 280 2.08 16.30 -33.63
N PRO A 281 3.35 16.61 -33.96
CA PRO A 281 4.21 17.40 -33.08
C PRO A 281 3.65 18.78 -32.70
N ASP A 282 2.70 19.28 -33.47
CA ASP A 282 2.10 20.64 -33.30
C ASP A 282 0.62 20.60 -32.90
N MET A 283 0.04 19.40 -32.62
CA MET A 283 -1.39 19.30 -32.28
C MET A 283 -1.69 18.07 -31.42
N TYR A 284 -2.47 18.28 -30.35
CA TYR A 284 -3.12 17.21 -29.62
C TYR A 284 -4.58 17.54 -29.29
N LEU A 285 -5.37 16.49 -29.11
CA LEU A 285 -6.75 16.56 -28.61
C LEU A 285 -6.74 16.21 -27.13
N ASN A 286 -7.41 17.05 -26.30
CA ASN A 286 -7.65 16.72 -24.90
C ASN A 286 -9.13 16.38 -24.71
N LYS A 287 -9.42 15.16 -24.29
CA LYS A 287 -10.78 14.69 -24.03
C LYS A 287 -11.02 14.69 -22.53
N THR A 288 -12.04 15.40 -22.09
CA THR A 288 -12.55 15.33 -20.71
C THR A 288 -13.61 14.24 -20.65
N ILE A 289 -13.43 13.30 -19.73
CA ILE A 289 -14.28 12.10 -19.57
C ILE A 289 -14.87 12.13 -18.17
N ILE A 290 -16.20 12.14 -18.08
CA ILE A 290 -16.95 12.10 -16.82
C ILE A 290 -17.85 10.86 -16.86
N ASN A 291 -17.80 10.03 -15.81
CA ASN A 291 -18.57 8.77 -15.74
C ASN A 291 -18.39 7.92 -17.01
N ASN A 292 -17.15 7.77 -17.48
CA ASN A 292 -16.80 7.02 -18.71
C ASN A 292 -17.43 7.56 -20.01
N LYS A 293 -17.94 8.79 -20.02
CA LYS A 293 -18.46 9.45 -21.21
C LYS A 293 -17.63 10.68 -21.56
N ILE A 294 -17.21 10.79 -22.82
CA ILE A 294 -16.54 12.01 -23.31
C ILE A 294 -17.58 13.12 -23.27
N VAL A 295 -17.33 14.14 -22.44
CA VAL A 295 -18.20 15.33 -22.31
C VAL A 295 -17.66 16.51 -23.06
N LYS A 296 -16.35 16.53 -23.35
CA LYS A 296 -15.68 17.59 -24.10
C LYS A 296 -14.46 17.06 -24.82
N THR A 297 -14.14 17.68 -25.96
CA THR A 297 -12.87 17.51 -26.69
C THR A 297 -12.35 18.86 -27.09
N ASP A 298 -11.17 19.19 -26.59
CA ASP A 298 -10.45 20.44 -26.86
C ASP A 298 -9.26 20.19 -27.79
N THR A 299 -9.00 21.11 -28.71
CA THR A 299 -7.86 21.00 -29.63
C THR A 299 -6.79 21.99 -29.24
N TYR A 300 -5.63 21.47 -28.86
CA TYR A 300 -4.44 22.25 -28.55
C TYR A 300 -3.51 22.31 -29.77
N LYS A 301 -3.06 23.51 -30.12
CA LYS A 301 -2.10 23.74 -31.19
C LYS A 301 -0.85 24.41 -30.61
N ARG A 302 0.33 24.01 -31.10
CA ARG A 302 1.60 24.60 -30.68
C ARG A 302 1.66 26.06 -31.18
N VAL A 303 2.07 26.95 -30.27
CA VAL A 303 2.35 28.34 -30.62
C VAL A 303 3.76 28.38 -31.19
N LYS A 304 3.89 28.91 -32.40
CA LYS A 304 5.19 29.11 -33.08
C LYS A 304 5.82 30.44 -32.68
#